data_bb23e1a7924938c9271cabe656541da5
#
_entry.id   bb23e1a7924938c9271cabe656541da5
#
_cell.length_a   1.000
_cell.length_b   1.000
_cell.length_c   1.000
_cell.angle_alpha   90.00
_cell.angle_beta   90.00
_cell.angle_gamma   90.00
#
_symmetry.space_group_name_H-M   'P 1'
#
loop_
_entity.id
_entity.type
_entity.pdbx_description
1 polymer ?
#
loop_
_entity_poly.entity_id
_entity_poly.type
_entity_poly.pdbx_seq_one_letter_code
_entity_poly.pdbx_strand_id
1 'polypeptide(L)'
;MSDGDTIKVLADGNKVVKIRLHGIDAPEKKQAFGRVAKNTLSSKIAGKIINIVPTGKDRYKRELAKIYLDNEDINRYLVRNGYAWAFVKYSKDYIFDENYARAHKLGLWQDISPTPPWDFRKAKKKHKIK
;
A
#
# COMPACT_ATOMS: atom_id res chain seq x y z
N MET A 1 7.22 -2.73 -9.79
CA MET A 1 6.69 -2.35 -8.46
C MET A 1 7.47 -1.17 -7.92
N SER A 2 6.83 -0.02 -7.78
CA SER A 2 7.53 1.20 -7.36
C SER A 2 7.45 1.43 -5.85
N ASP A 3 6.30 1.15 -5.24
CA ASP A 3 6.08 1.32 -3.81
C ASP A 3 5.34 0.10 -3.25
N GLY A 4 5.17 0.07 -1.93
CA GLY A 4 4.46 -1.03 -1.27
C GLY A 4 2.94 -1.00 -1.45
N ASP A 5 2.42 -0.14 -2.30
CA ASP A 5 0.98 -0.02 -2.55
C ASP A 5 0.62 0.06 -4.05
N THR A 6 1.58 -0.16 -4.93
CA THR A 6 1.37 -0.13 -6.38
C THR A 6 1.99 -1.37 -7.01
N ILE A 7 1.21 -2.09 -7.80
CA ILE A 7 1.67 -3.31 -8.47
C ILE A 7 1.42 -3.23 -9.97
N LYS A 8 2.15 -4.06 -10.70
CA LYS A 8 1.90 -4.32 -12.12
C LYS A 8 1.46 -5.75 -12.27
N VAL A 9 0.36 -5.96 -12.98
CA VAL A 9 -0.17 -7.30 -13.24
C VAL A 9 -0.16 -7.56 -14.73
N LEU A 10 0.04 -8.82 -15.10
CA LEU A 10 -0.06 -9.27 -16.47
C LEU A 10 -1.48 -9.78 -16.70
N ALA A 11 -2.24 -9.05 -17.50
CA ALA A 11 -3.60 -9.42 -17.86
C ALA A 11 -3.64 -10.19 -19.17
N ASP A 12 -4.84 -10.59 -19.59
CA ASP A 12 -5.04 -11.32 -20.83
C ASP A 12 -4.41 -10.60 -22.03
N GLY A 13 -3.81 -11.38 -22.94
CA GLY A 13 -3.14 -10.83 -24.10
C GLY A 13 -1.80 -10.18 -23.79
N ASN A 14 -1.16 -10.56 -22.67
CA ASN A 14 0.14 -10.04 -22.22
C ASN A 14 0.11 -8.53 -21.95
N LYS A 15 -1.06 -7.99 -21.65
CA LYS A 15 -1.21 -6.57 -21.32
C LYS A 15 -0.80 -6.32 -19.88
N VAL A 16 0.08 -5.33 -19.65
CA VAL A 16 0.50 -4.93 -18.32
C VAL A 16 -0.46 -3.86 -17.81
N VAL A 17 -1.05 -4.09 -16.63
CA VAL A 17 -1.96 -3.15 -15.98
C VAL A 17 -1.35 -2.71 -14.66
N LYS A 18 -1.30 -1.40 -14.42
CA LYS A 18 -0.81 -0.82 -13.18
C LYS A 18 -1.98 -0.64 -12.21
N ILE A 19 -1.84 -1.18 -11.01
CA ILE A 19 -2.90 -1.14 -9.99
C ILE A 19 -2.38 -0.46 -8.73
N ARG A 20 -3.13 0.52 -8.25
CA ARG A 20 -2.95 1.17 -6.96
C ARG A 20 -3.85 0.44 -5.95
N LEU A 21 -3.28 -0.03 -4.86
CA LEU A 21 -4.06 -0.79 -3.88
C LEU A 21 -5.01 0.14 -3.14
N HIS A 22 -6.29 -0.23 -3.14
CA HIS A 22 -7.39 0.54 -2.55
C HIS A 22 -7.22 0.69 -1.03
N GLY A 23 -7.45 1.89 -0.54
CA GLY A 23 -7.65 2.15 0.88
C GLY A 23 -6.40 2.13 1.75
N ILE A 24 -5.22 2.00 1.17
CA ILE A 24 -3.96 1.98 1.91
C ILE A 24 -2.96 2.96 1.33
N ASP A 25 -1.98 3.33 2.15
CA ASP A 25 -0.86 4.16 1.72
C ASP A 25 0.40 3.59 2.38
N ALA A 26 1.29 3.05 1.56
CA ALA A 26 2.54 2.48 2.05
C ALA A 26 3.61 3.55 2.17
N PRO A 27 4.61 3.37 3.06
CA PRO A 27 5.72 4.30 3.14
C PRO A 27 6.40 4.46 1.78
N GLU A 28 6.83 5.69 1.49
CA GLU A 28 7.55 5.99 0.27
C GLU A 28 8.87 5.21 0.24
N LYS A 29 9.35 4.92 -0.96
CA LYS A 29 10.56 4.10 -1.15
C LYS A 29 11.76 4.63 -0.35
N LYS A 30 11.91 5.95 -0.25
CA LYS A 30 13.01 6.59 0.46
C LYS A 30 12.73 6.82 1.93
N GLN A 31 11.53 6.53 2.37
CA GLN A 31 11.11 6.68 3.75
C GLN A 31 11.52 5.44 4.55
N ALA A 32 11.68 5.62 5.85
CA ALA A 32 11.89 4.47 6.75
C ALA A 32 10.78 3.45 6.54
N PHE A 33 11.12 2.18 6.48
CA PHE A 33 10.22 1.05 6.23
C PHE A 33 9.68 0.96 4.80
N GLY A 34 9.99 1.92 3.92
CA GLY A 34 9.49 1.91 2.54
C GLY A 34 9.96 0.71 1.74
N ARG A 35 11.25 0.38 1.83
CA ARG A 35 11.81 -0.77 1.14
C ARG A 35 11.27 -2.08 1.69
N VAL A 36 11.11 -2.18 3.03
CA VAL A 36 10.55 -3.37 3.66
C VAL A 36 9.12 -3.61 3.20
N ALA A 37 8.29 -2.55 3.17
CA ALA A 37 6.91 -2.65 2.71
C ALA A 37 6.84 -3.14 1.26
N LYS A 38 7.66 -2.55 0.39
CA LYS A 38 7.73 -2.96 -1.03
C LYS A 38 8.14 -4.41 -1.16
N ASN A 39 9.19 -4.83 -0.46
CA ASN A 39 9.70 -6.20 -0.54
C ASN A 39 8.71 -7.20 0.03
N THR A 40 7.98 -6.84 1.09
CA THR A 40 6.96 -7.68 1.67
C THR A 40 5.83 -7.94 0.68
N LEU A 41 5.34 -6.90 0.04
CA LEU A 41 4.30 -7.04 -0.99
C LEU A 41 4.80 -7.91 -2.14
N SER A 42 6.01 -7.64 -2.62
CA SER A 42 6.61 -8.39 -3.71
C SER A 42 6.73 -9.88 -3.38
N SER A 43 7.24 -10.20 -2.19
CA SER A 43 7.38 -11.59 -1.76
C SER A 43 6.05 -12.30 -1.63
N LYS A 44 5.01 -11.57 -1.25
CA LYS A 44 3.68 -12.13 -1.04
C LYS A 44 3.01 -12.55 -2.35
N ILE A 45 3.18 -11.77 -3.42
CA ILE A 45 2.39 -11.94 -4.65
C ILE A 45 3.20 -12.25 -5.91
N ALA A 46 4.52 -12.07 -5.90
CA ALA A 46 5.34 -12.26 -7.11
C ALA A 46 5.18 -13.68 -7.67
N GLY A 47 4.93 -13.77 -8.98
CA GLY A 47 4.76 -15.05 -9.67
C GLY A 47 3.45 -15.75 -9.37
N LYS A 48 2.53 -15.13 -8.63
CA LYS A 48 1.27 -15.77 -8.24
C LYS A 48 0.10 -15.17 -9.00
N ILE A 49 -0.97 -15.95 -9.10
CA ILE A 49 -2.22 -15.49 -9.71
C ILE A 49 -3.07 -14.86 -8.62
N ILE A 50 -3.46 -13.61 -8.82
CA ILE A 50 -4.27 -12.88 -7.86
C ILE A 50 -5.63 -12.53 -8.46
N ASN A 51 -6.64 -12.40 -7.61
CA ASN A 51 -7.95 -11.89 -8.00
C ASN A 51 -8.00 -10.40 -7.71
N ILE A 52 -8.49 -9.64 -8.69
CA ILE A 52 -8.57 -8.19 -8.61
C ILE A 52 -10.03 -7.78 -8.52
N VAL A 53 -10.37 -6.99 -7.49
CA VAL A 53 -11.70 -6.43 -7.33
C VAL A 53 -11.57 -4.92 -7.51
N PRO A 54 -11.90 -4.40 -8.71
CA PRO A 54 -11.79 -2.96 -8.97
C PRO A 54 -12.71 -2.16 -8.07
N THR A 55 -12.21 -1.01 -7.58
CA THR A 55 -13.00 -0.11 -6.73
C THR A 55 -13.13 1.29 -7.34
N GLY A 56 -12.40 1.58 -8.44
CA GLY A 56 -12.47 2.86 -9.10
C GLY A 56 -11.17 3.22 -9.78
N LYS A 57 -10.98 4.51 -10.00
CA LYS A 57 -9.74 5.05 -10.55
C LYS A 57 -9.30 6.23 -9.70
N ASP A 58 -7.99 6.41 -9.56
CA ASP A 58 -7.48 7.59 -8.88
C ASP A 58 -7.41 8.78 -9.86
N ARG A 59 -6.96 9.94 -9.36
CA ARG A 59 -6.88 11.15 -10.18
C ARG A 59 -5.83 11.07 -11.29
N TYR A 60 -4.95 10.07 -11.24
CA TYR A 60 -3.96 9.81 -12.29
C TYR A 60 -4.42 8.71 -13.23
N LYS A 61 -5.69 8.33 -13.18
CA LYS A 61 -6.32 7.29 -14.01
C LYS A 61 -5.77 5.89 -13.78
N ARG A 62 -5.10 5.66 -12.63
CA ARG A 62 -4.68 4.32 -12.26
C ARG A 62 -5.88 3.55 -11.73
N GLU A 63 -5.91 2.25 -12.02
CA GLU A 63 -6.94 1.39 -11.44
C GLU A 63 -6.73 1.28 -9.94
N LEU A 64 -7.80 1.53 -9.18
CA LEU A 64 -7.83 1.26 -7.75
C LEU A 64 -8.50 -0.09 -7.54
N ALA A 65 -7.92 -0.94 -6.73
CA ALA A 65 -8.49 -2.27 -6.51
C ALA A 65 -8.07 -2.87 -5.17
N LYS A 66 -8.94 -3.77 -4.69
CA LYS A 66 -8.56 -4.72 -3.65
C LYS A 66 -8.02 -5.96 -4.36
N ILE A 67 -6.93 -6.51 -3.87
CA ILE A 67 -6.37 -7.73 -4.45
C ILE A 67 -6.44 -8.87 -3.44
N TYR A 68 -6.73 -10.06 -3.95
CA TYR A 68 -6.91 -11.25 -3.15
C TYR A 68 -6.01 -12.37 -3.66
N LEU A 69 -5.36 -13.05 -2.74
CA LEU A 69 -4.59 -14.26 -3.03
C LEU A 69 -5.15 -15.37 -2.14
N ASP A 70 -5.69 -16.42 -2.76
CA ASP A 70 -6.30 -17.55 -2.03
C ASP A 70 -7.31 -17.08 -0.97
N ASN A 71 -8.19 -16.15 -1.37
CA ASN A 71 -9.23 -15.56 -0.53
C ASN A 71 -8.72 -14.63 0.57
N GLU A 72 -7.44 -14.35 0.62
CA GLU A 72 -6.88 -13.37 1.56
C GLU A 72 -6.84 -11.98 0.92
N ASP A 73 -7.42 -10.97 1.59
CA ASP A 73 -7.32 -9.57 1.19
C ASP A 73 -5.90 -9.09 1.48
N ILE A 74 -5.11 -8.90 0.42
CA ILE A 74 -3.71 -8.49 0.54
C ILE A 74 -3.57 -7.06 1.02
N ASN A 75 -4.50 -6.17 0.62
CA ASN A 75 -4.52 -4.80 1.13
C ASN A 75 -4.63 -4.81 2.66
N ARG A 76 -5.55 -5.62 3.19
CA ARG A 76 -5.72 -5.79 4.64
C ARG A 76 -4.49 -6.40 5.29
N TYR A 77 -3.89 -7.39 4.65
CA TYR A 77 -2.67 -8.03 5.16
C TYR A 77 -1.57 -7.00 5.41
N LEU A 78 -1.37 -6.07 4.48
CA LEU A 78 -0.33 -5.05 4.60
C LEU A 78 -0.60 -4.10 5.76
N VAL A 79 -1.84 -3.65 5.93
CA VAL A 79 -2.21 -2.75 7.03
C VAL A 79 -2.14 -3.47 8.36
N ARG A 80 -2.73 -4.67 8.43
CA ARG A 80 -2.82 -5.44 9.68
C ARG A 80 -1.45 -5.85 10.22
N ASN A 81 -0.47 -6.03 9.36
CA ASN A 81 0.89 -6.40 9.76
C ASN A 81 1.85 -5.20 9.85
N GLY A 82 1.34 -3.99 9.70
CA GLY A 82 2.12 -2.77 9.90
C GLY A 82 3.01 -2.37 8.74
N TYR A 83 2.70 -2.81 7.52
CA TYR A 83 3.48 -2.43 6.33
C TYR A 83 2.87 -1.28 5.55
N ALA A 84 1.66 -0.86 5.90
CA ALA A 84 0.99 0.26 5.26
C ALA A 84 0.05 0.94 6.23
N TRP A 85 -0.26 2.19 5.95
CA TRP A 85 -1.25 2.98 6.67
C TRP A 85 -2.63 2.75 6.06
N ALA A 86 -3.67 2.74 6.90
CA ALA A 86 -5.03 2.89 6.38
C ALA A 86 -5.16 4.33 5.85
N PHE A 87 -5.53 4.46 4.58
CA PHE A 87 -5.65 5.79 3.95
C PHE A 87 -7.06 6.33 4.18
N VAL A 88 -7.31 6.80 5.39
CA VAL A 88 -8.64 7.15 5.91
C VAL A 88 -9.31 8.24 5.09
N LYS A 89 -8.53 9.11 4.45
CA LYS A 89 -9.06 10.15 3.56
C LYS A 89 -9.90 9.57 2.43
N TYR A 90 -9.56 8.37 1.95
CA TYR A 90 -10.23 7.74 0.82
C TYR A 90 -11.04 6.51 1.16
N SER A 91 -10.77 5.86 2.30
CA SER A 91 -11.50 4.66 2.68
C SER A 91 -11.35 4.36 4.17
N LYS A 92 -12.43 3.91 4.78
CA LYS A 92 -12.43 3.48 6.18
C LYS A 92 -12.32 1.96 6.33
N ASP A 93 -12.13 1.25 5.22
CA ASP A 93 -12.18 -0.23 5.21
C ASP A 93 -11.12 -0.87 6.10
N TYR A 94 -9.99 -0.21 6.32
CA TYR A 94 -8.84 -0.82 7.02
C TYR A 94 -8.48 -0.15 8.34
N ILE A 95 -9.37 0.68 8.89
CA ILE A 95 -9.12 1.38 10.16
C ILE A 95 -8.87 0.39 11.30
N PHE A 96 -9.70 -0.65 11.41
CA PHE A 96 -9.56 -1.63 12.49
C PHE A 96 -8.27 -2.43 12.35
N ASP A 97 -7.85 -2.69 11.14
CA ASP A 97 -6.60 -3.41 10.87
C ASP A 97 -5.39 -2.58 11.30
N GLU A 98 -5.41 -1.26 11.04
CA GLU A 98 -4.36 -0.37 11.50
C GLU A 98 -4.34 -0.30 13.03
N ASN A 99 -5.51 -0.21 13.67
CA ASN A 99 -5.59 -0.19 15.13
C ASN A 99 -4.99 -1.47 15.73
N TYR A 100 -5.24 -2.61 15.10
CA TYR A 100 -4.64 -3.87 15.51
C TYR A 100 -3.11 -3.81 15.41
N ALA A 101 -2.59 -3.36 14.27
CA ALA A 101 -1.15 -3.26 14.05
C ALA A 101 -0.49 -2.32 15.06
N ARG A 102 -1.11 -1.18 15.35
CA ARG A 102 -0.62 -0.21 16.34
C ARG A 102 -0.57 -0.82 17.73
N ALA A 103 -1.65 -1.50 18.14
CA ALA A 103 -1.74 -2.10 19.47
C ALA A 103 -0.68 -3.17 19.69
N HIS A 104 -0.31 -3.89 18.63
CA HIS A 104 0.69 -4.96 18.70
C HIS A 104 2.09 -4.50 18.29
N LYS A 105 2.25 -3.20 17.99
CA LYS A 105 3.54 -2.60 17.60
C LYS A 105 4.20 -3.33 16.43
N LEU A 106 3.40 -3.65 15.42
CA LEU A 106 3.87 -4.37 14.24
C LEU A 106 4.45 -3.40 13.19
N GLY A 107 5.48 -3.82 12.50
CA GLY A 107 6.07 -3.10 11.39
C GLY A 107 6.36 -1.64 11.69
N LEU A 108 5.69 -0.74 10.97
CA LEU A 108 5.79 0.72 11.16
C LEU A 108 5.59 1.15 12.62
N TRP A 109 4.75 0.42 13.35
CA TRP A 109 4.33 0.83 14.70
C TRP A 109 5.30 0.42 15.79
N GLN A 110 6.45 -0.16 15.41
CA GLN A 110 7.61 -0.32 16.30
C GLN A 110 8.26 1.02 16.57
N ASP A 111 8.15 1.98 15.66
CA ASP A 111 8.59 3.35 15.85
C ASP A 111 7.58 4.08 16.72
N ILE A 112 8.06 4.93 17.62
CA ILE A 112 7.19 5.72 18.51
C ILE A 112 6.36 6.73 17.72
N SER A 113 6.93 7.30 16.66
CA SER A 113 6.31 8.38 15.90
C SER A 113 6.60 8.23 14.40
N PRO A 114 6.03 7.21 13.75
CA PRO A 114 6.25 7.03 12.32
C PRO A 114 5.60 8.17 11.53
N THR A 115 6.27 8.61 10.47
CA THR A 115 5.78 9.69 9.61
C THR A 115 4.84 9.12 8.56
N PRO A 116 3.58 9.59 8.47
CA PRO A 116 2.68 9.14 7.41
C PRO A 116 3.24 9.48 6.02
N PRO A 117 3.00 8.64 5.02
CA PRO A 117 3.50 8.89 3.67
C PRO A 117 3.07 10.22 3.09
N TRP A 118 1.84 10.64 3.37
CA TRP A 118 1.33 11.93 2.89
C TRP A 118 2.06 13.12 3.50
N ASP A 119 2.50 13.02 4.74
CA ASP A 119 3.32 14.07 5.37
C ASP A 119 4.74 14.07 4.83
N PHE A 120 5.30 12.90 4.60
CA PHE A 120 6.62 12.75 3.99
C PHE A 120 6.66 13.41 2.61
N ARG A 121 5.62 13.19 1.80
CA ARG A 121 5.51 13.80 0.47
C ARG A 121 5.42 15.32 0.54
N LYS A 122 4.67 15.86 1.51
CA LYS A 122 4.57 17.30 1.72
C LYS A 122 5.90 17.93 2.10
N ALA A 123 6.62 17.32 3.02
CA ALA A 123 7.93 17.82 3.44
C ALA A 123 8.91 17.86 2.25
N LYS A 124 8.88 16.84 1.40
CA LYS A 124 9.71 16.77 0.21
C LYS A 124 9.39 17.91 -0.78
N LYS A 125 8.10 18.23 -0.95
CA LYS A 125 7.68 19.35 -1.81
C LYS A 125 8.19 20.68 -1.27
N LYS A 126 8.13 20.90 0.03
CA LYS A 126 8.63 22.14 0.66
C LYS A 126 10.11 22.36 0.36
N HIS A 127 10.90 21.31 0.38
CA HIS A 127 12.32 21.40 0.07
C HIS A 127 12.58 21.78 -1.38
N LYS A 128 11.72 21.43 -2.29
CA LYS A 128 11.87 21.77 -3.70
C LYS A 128 11.59 23.23 -4.03
N ILE A 129 10.89 23.94 -3.17
CA ILE A 129 10.49 25.32 -3.42
C ILE A 129 11.65 26.31 -3.28
N LYS A 130 12.70 25.90 -2.67
CA LYS A 130 13.90 26.77 -2.58
C LYS A 130 14.48 27.04 -3.99
#